data_24890a17627deb98b3679245e992beb7
#
_entry.id   24890a17627deb98b3679245e992beb7
#
_cell.length_a   1.000
_cell.length_b   1.000
_cell.length_c   1.000
_cell.angle_alpha   90.00
_cell.angle_beta   90.00
_cell.angle_gamma   90.00
#
_symmetry.space_group_name_H-M   'P 1'
#
loop_
_entity.id
_entity.type
_entity.pdbx_description
1 polymer ?
#
loop_
_entity_poly.entity_id
_entity_poly.type
_entity_poly.pdbx_seq_one_letter_code
_entity_poly.pdbx_strand_id
1 'polypeptide(L)'
;HWKDSAVRLDGRAVKALTRLFLMNWYINQGEIEDFDKYHMENQAVEGEGFYIPFGSGPKPIYKSQVGKSVYQNIINQATDYVYITTPYLIIDYDLTEDIRNAALRGVDVRIVTPFIPDKKLIQIVTRGAYPDLMEAGVKIYEYTPGFIHSKQVLADDEVAVVGTINFDYRSLVHHYENAVWMYRSPELTKIRADFGEIFSVSQQIKLDTFRITWYQHLIKEIMQLFAPM
;
A
#
# COMPACT_ATOMS: atom_id res chain seq x y z
N HIS A 1 -2.34 -14.64 14.53
CA HIS A 1 -2.40 -14.91 13.09
C HIS A 1 -2.11 -13.62 12.31
N TRP A 2 -1.24 -13.69 11.30
CA TRP A 2 -0.91 -12.61 10.39
C TRP A 2 -1.44 -12.94 9.00
N LYS A 3 -2.16 -11.99 8.37
CA LYS A 3 -2.55 -12.05 6.97
C LYS A 3 -1.57 -11.21 6.18
N ASP A 4 -0.79 -11.85 5.35
CA ASP A 4 0.16 -11.18 4.45
C ASP A 4 -0.13 -11.54 3.00
N SER A 5 0.53 -10.88 2.07
CA SER A 5 0.46 -11.13 0.63
C SER A 5 1.85 -11.15 0.03
N ALA A 6 2.03 -11.95 -1.01
CA ALA A 6 3.28 -12.05 -1.74
C ALA A 6 3.02 -12.29 -3.23
N VAL A 7 3.96 -11.85 -4.05
CA VAL A 7 3.99 -12.13 -5.49
C VAL A 7 5.27 -12.89 -5.80
N ARG A 8 5.13 -14.00 -6.52
CA ARG A 8 6.25 -14.69 -7.15
C ARG A 8 6.38 -14.19 -8.59
N LEU A 9 7.59 -13.78 -8.96
CA LEU A 9 7.92 -13.38 -10.31
C LEU A 9 8.93 -14.35 -10.93
N ASP A 10 8.68 -14.70 -12.17
CA ASP A 10 9.59 -15.46 -13.01
C ASP A 10 9.90 -14.66 -14.29
N GLY A 11 11.07 -14.86 -14.89
CA GLY A 11 11.45 -14.20 -16.14
C GLY A 11 12.16 -12.83 -15.96
N ARG A 12 12.02 -11.95 -16.94
CA ARG A 12 12.82 -10.70 -17.04
C ARG A 12 12.62 -9.72 -15.88
N ALA A 13 11.46 -9.70 -15.26
CA ALA A 13 11.14 -8.82 -14.15
C ALA A 13 12.03 -9.08 -12.91
N VAL A 14 12.53 -10.32 -12.74
CA VAL A 14 13.44 -10.70 -11.64
C VAL A 14 14.72 -9.87 -11.64
N LYS A 15 15.23 -9.49 -12.82
CA LYS A 15 16.42 -8.65 -12.95
C LYS A 15 16.28 -7.30 -12.25
N ALA A 16 15.09 -6.72 -12.27
CA ALA A 16 14.82 -5.46 -11.57
C ALA A 16 14.87 -5.66 -10.05
N LEU A 17 14.31 -6.76 -9.51
CA LEU A 17 14.39 -7.08 -8.08
C LEU A 17 15.84 -7.33 -7.63
N THR A 18 16.64 -8.04 -8.44
CA THR A 18 18.07 -8.24 -8.17
C THR A 18 18.82 -6.91 -8.07
N ARG A 19 18.55 -5.97 -8.98
CA ARG A 19 19.14 -4.62 -8.94
C ARG A 19 18.71 -3.84 -7.69
N LEU A 20 17.44 -3.91 -7.31
CA LEU A 20 16.95 -3.27 -6.08
C LEU A 20 17.65 -3.84 -4.84
N PHE A 21 17.79 -5.17 -4.79
CA PHE A 21 18.52 -5.82 -3.71
C PHE A 21 19.97 -5.35 -3.63
N LEU A 22 20.72 -5.39 -4.74
CA LEU A 22 22.12 -4.99 -4.80
C LEU A 22 22.31 -3.50 -4.50
N MET A 23 21.38 -2.65 -4.89
CA MET A 23 21.39 -1.23 -4.51
C MET A 23 21.23 -1.07 -2.99
N ASN A 24 20.32 -1.78 -2.36
CA ASN A 24 20.15 -1.77 -0.91
C ASN A 24 21.37 -2.37 -0.19
N TRP A 25 21.98 -3.38 -0.77
CA TRP A 25 23.23 -3.96 -0.27
C TRP A 25 24.34 -2.92 -0.28
N TYR A 26 24.53 -2.21 -1.40
CA TYR A 26 25.48 -1.11 -1.51
C TYR A 26 25.27 0.00 -0.47
N ILE A 27 24.02 0.41 -0.28
CA ILE A 27 23.66 1.44 0.72
C ILE A 27 24.12 1.03 2.14
N ASN A 28 24.00 -0.26 2.47
CA ASN A 28 24.33 -0.76 3.81
C ASN A 28 25.80 -1.11 4.00
N GLN A 29 26.46 -1.65 2.97
CA GLN A 29 27.82 -2.16 3.06
C GLN A 29 28.88 -1.19 2.49
N GLY A 30 28.46 -0.25 1.64
CA GLY A 30 29.38 0.68 0.95
C GLY A 30 30.18 0.06 -0.20
N GLU A 31 29.95 -1.20 -0.52
CA GLU A 31 30.63 -1.93 -1.58
C GLU A 31 29.75 -2.07 -2.82
N ILE A 32 30.29 -1.67 -3.97
CA ILE A 32 29.60 -1.84 -5.25
C ILE A 32 29.84 -3.26 -5.74
N GLU A 33 28.76 -4.05 -5.74
CA GLU A 33 28.78 -5.37 -6.36
C GLU A 33 28.64 -5.26 -7.88
N ASP A 34 29.37 -6.11 -8.59
CA ASP A 34 29.21 -6.25 -10.03
C ASP A 34 27.88 -6.92 -10.36
N PHE A 35 26.97 -6.14 -10.92
CA PHE A 35 25.63 -6.62 -11.29
C PHE A 35 25.67 -7.79 -12.27
N ASP A 36 26.69 -7.89 -13.11
CA ASP A 36 26.81 -8.94 -14.13
C ASP A 36 27.11 -10.31 -13.52
N LYS A 37 27.70 -10.37 -12.31
CA LYS A 37 27.89 -11.64 -11.58
C LYS A 37 26.55 -12.33 -11.23
N TYR A 38 25.50 -11.55 -11.08
CA TYR A 38 24.16 -12.02 -10.72
C TYR A 38 23.23 -12.12 -11.93
N HIS A 39 23.84 -12.09 -13.13
CA HIS A 39 23.11 -12.20 -14.38
C HIS A 39 22.72 -13.66 -14.60
N MET A 40 21.54 -14.04 -14.17
CA MET A 40 20.94 -15.28 -14.63
C MET A 40 20.39 -15.03 -16.05
N GLU A 41 20.70 -15.90 -17.00
CA GLU A 41 19.99 -15.96 -18.27
C GLU A 41 18.53 -16.34 -17.94
N ASN A 42 17.71 -15.33 -17.71
CA ASN A 42 16.29 -15.54 -17.50
C ASN A 42 15.69 -15.97 -18.84
N GLN A 43 15.31 -17.24 -18.93
CA GLN A 43 14.48 -17.69 -20.03
C GLN A 43 13.23 -16.81 -20.07
N ALA A 44 12.87 -16.35 -21.27
CA ALA A 44 11.64 -15.63 -21.46
C ALA A 44 10.49 -16.58 -21.07
N VAL A 45 9.75 -16.22 -20.04
CA VAL A 45 8.51 -16.91 -19.68
C VAL A 45 7.40 -16.21 -20.45
N GLU A 46 6.62 -16.94 -21.21
CA GLU A 46 5.42 -16.41 -21.82
C GLU A 46 4.41 -16.08 -20.72
N GLY A 47 3.88 -14.87 -20.75
CA GLY A 47 2.91 -14.39 -19.79
C GLY A 47 2.11 -13.23 -20.34
N GLU A 48 0.91 -13.05 -19.85
CA GLU A 48 0.03 -11.95 -20.20
C GLU A 48 0.18 -10.80 -19.21
N GLY A 49 0.02 -9.56 -19.71
CA GLY A 49 0.08 -8.35 -18.92
C GLY A 49 1.51 -7.84 -18.68
N PHE A 50 1.61 -6.81 -17.84
CA PHE A 50 2.85 -6.13 -17.53
C PHE A 50 3.16 -6.24 -16.04
N TYR A 51 4.44 -6.48 -15.71
CA TYR A 51 4.94 -6.60 -14.35
C TYR A 51 6.16 -5.73 -14.19
N ILE A 52 6.05 -4.69 -13.38
CA ILE A 52 7.12 -3.71 -13.16
C ILE A 52 7.48 -3.69 -11.68
N PRO A 53 8.53 -4.41 -11.26
CA PRO A 53 9.08 -4.23 -9.93
C PRO A 53 9.71 -2.83 -9.81
N PHE A 54 9.42 -2.14 -8.72
CA PHE A 54 9.98 -0.83 -8.44
C PHE A 54 10.35 -0.69 -6.97
N GLY A 55 11.31 0.21 -6.71
CA GLY A 55 11.70 0.60 -5.37
C GLY A 55 11.23 2.00 -5.05
N SER A 56 11.08 2.27 -3.75
CA SER A 56 10.82 3.59 -3.20
C SER A 56 11.74 3.82 -2.01
N GLY A 57 12.09 5.06 -1.73
CA GLY A 57 12.96 5.37 -0.61
C GLY A 57 13.33 6.84 -0.52
N PRO A 58 14.15 7.21 0.49
CA PRO A 58 14.52 8.58 0.73
C PRO A 58 15.56 9.11 -0.25
N LYS A 59 15.67 10.45 -0.29
CA LYS A 59 16.80 11.12 -0.93
C LYS A 59 18.12 10.79 -0.18
N PRO A 60 19.26 10.79 -0.87
CA PRO A 60 19.49 11.18 -2.27
C PRO A 60 19.29 10.05 -3.28
N ILE A 61 19.06 8.80 -2.84
CA ILE A 61 18.97 7.62 -3.72
C ILE A 61 17.75 7.73 -4.64
N TYR A 62 16.59 8.02 -4.05
CA TYR A 62 15.37 8.27 -4.82
C TYR A 62 15.11 9.78 -4.91
N LYS A 63 15.04 10.31 -6.14
CA LYS A 63 14.80 11.74 -6.39
C LYS A 63 13.36 12.16 -6.13
N SER A 64 12.43 11.20 -6.16
CA SER A 64 11.00 11.38 -5.97
C SER A 64 10.43 10.30 -5.06
N GLN A 65 9.26 10.54 -4.49
CA GLN A 65 8.48 9.59 -3.69
C GLN A 65 7.75 8.60 -4.63
N VAL A 66 8.49 7.63 -5.19
CA VAL A 66 7.98 6.73 -6.24
C VAL A 66 6.74 5.98 -5.76
N GLY A 67 6.76 5.41 -4.56
CA GLY A 67 5.63 4.65 -4.01
C GLY A 67 4.37 5.51 -3.87
N LYS A 68 4.49 6.74 -3.34
CA LYS A 68 3.39 7.70 -3.26
C LYS A 68 2.83 8.02 -4.64
N SER A 69 3.71 8.35 -5.60
CA SER A 69 3.30 8.71 -6.96
C SER A 69 2.57 7.55 -7.67
N VAL A 70 3.00 6.31 -7.46
CA VAL A 70 2.31 5.14 -8.01
C VAL A 70 0.92 4.98 -7.42
N TYR A 71 0.77 5.11 -6.10
CA TYR A 71 -0.54 5.03 -5.45
C TYR A 71 -1.47 6.16 -5.88
N GLN A 72 -0.99 7.40 -5.93
CA GLN A 72 -1.75 8.54 -6.43
C GLN A 72 -2.24 8.33 -7.86
N ASN A 73 -1.37 7.85 -8.76
CA ASN A 73 -1.76 7.56 -10.13
C ASN A 73 -2.88 6.53 -10.21
N ILE A 74 -2.80 5.42 -9.47
CA ILE A 74 -3.83 4.39 -9.47
C ILE A 74 -5.16 4.95 -8.96
N ILE A 75 -5.14 5.66 -7.83
CA ILE A 75 -6.35 6.22 -7.19
C ILE A 75 -7.01 7.26 -8.10
N ASN A 76 -6.20 8.13 -8.73
CA ASN A 76 -6.71 9.22 -9.56
C ASN A 76 -7.24 8.74 -10.93
N GLN A 77 -6.73 7.61 -11.45
CA GLN A 77 -7.18 7.03 -12.72
C GLN A 77 -8.35 6.06 -12.57
N ALA A 78 -8.63 5.59 -11.37
CA ALA A 78 -9.71 4.65 -11.12
C ALA A 78 -11.08 5.24 -11.49
N THR A 79 -11.91 4.40 -12.10
CA THR A 79 -13.26 4.75 -12.60
C THR A 79 -14.37 3.96 -11.90
N ASP A 80 -14.12 2.71 -11.55
CA ASP A 80 -15.12 1.83 -10.96
C ASP A 80 -14.85 1.59 -9.48
N TYR A 81 -13.64 1.14 -9.12
CA TYR A 81 -13.28 0.88 -7.73
C TYR A 81 -11.78 0.93 -7.44
N VAL A 82 -11.45 1.20 -6.17
CA VAL A 82 -10.09 1.04 -5.61
C VAL A 82 -10.20 0.31 -4.28
N TYR A 83 -9.51 -0.83 -4.16
CA TYR A 83 -9.40 -1.60 -2.93
C TYR A 83 -7.98 -1.55 -2.39
N ILE A 84 -7.85 -1.28 -1.10
CA ILE A 84 -6.58 -1.07 -0.42
C ILE A 84 -6.52 -1.92 0.84
N THR A 85 -5.42 -2.66 1.06
CA THR A 85 -5.07 -3.20 2.37
C THR A 85 -3.81 -2.53 2.88
N THR A 86 -3.79 -2.15 4.13
CA THR A 86 -2.60 -1.59 4.79
C THR A 86 -2.67 -1.80 6.30
N PRO A 87 -1.54 -2.16 6.97
CA PRO A 87 -1.52 -2.25 8.43
C PRO A 87 -1.64 -0.88 9.12
N TYR A 88 -1.22 0.19 8.45
CA TYR A 88 -1.23 1.55 8.98
C TYR A 88 -1.78 2.52 7.93
N LEU A 89 -2.68 3.40 8.37
CA LEU A 89 -3.28 4.44 7.54
C LEU A 89 -2.96 5.81 8.14
N ILE A 90 -1.75 6.31 7.83
CA ILE A 90 -1.20 7.57 8.36
C ILE A 90 -0.61 8.34 7.18
N ILE A 91 -1.48 8.82 6.32
CA ILE A 91 -1.15 9.46 5.05
C ILE A 91 -1.15 10.99 5.18
N ASP A 92 -0.44 11.62 4.27
CA ASP A 92 -0.42 13.07 4.17
C ASP A 92 -1.71 13.63 3.52
N TYR A 93 -1.79 14.94 3.49
CA TYR A 93 -2.95 15.65 2.96
C TYR A 93 -3.22 15.31 1.49
N ASP A 94 -2.19 15.28 0.64
CA ASP A 94 -2.36 15.06 -0.80
C ASP A 94 -2.97 13.69 -1.09
N LEU A 95 -2.44 12.63 -0.47
CA LEU A 95 -2.95 11.27 -0.68
C LEU A 95 -4.34 11.08 -0.03
N THR A 96 -4.61 11.80 1.08
CA THR A 96 -5.95 11.84 1.68
C THR A 96 -6.95 12.45 0.70
N GLU A 97 -6.62 13.59 0.09
CA GLU A 97 -7.49 14.23 -0.88
C GLU A 97 -7.67 13.42 -2.17
N ASP A 98 -6.62 12.73 -2.65
CA ASP A 98 -6.75 11.83 -3.80
C ASP A 98 -7.78 10.72 -3.53
N ILE A 99 -7.71 10.08 -2.35
CA ILE A 99 -8.66 9.03 -1.93
C ILE A 99 -10.09 9.59 -1.80
N ARG A 100 -10.24 10.75 -1.15
CA ARG A 100 -11.53 11.44 -0.98
C ARG A 100 -12.13 11.80 -2.34
N ASN A 101 -11.34 12.41 -3.21
CA ASN A 101 -11.77 12.81 -4.55
C ASN A 101 -12.19 11.61 -5.41
N ALA A 102 -11.50 10.47 -5.30
CA ALA A 102 -11.93 9.24 -5.96
C ALA A 102 -13.33 8.80 -5.49
N ALA A 103 -13.57 8.76 -4.18
CA ALA A 103 -14.88 8.42 -3.62
C ALA A 103 -15.97 9.43 -4.02
N LEU A 104 -15.68 10.74 -3.98
CA LEU A 104 -16.61 11.80 -4.39
C LEU A 104 -16.96 11.75 -5.89
N ARG A 105 -16.05 11.24 -6.74
CA ARG A 105 -16.34 10.96 -8.15
C ARG A 105 -17.24 9.73 -8.37
N GLY A 106 -17.56 8.98 -7.31
CA GLY A 106 -18.40 7.77 -7.38
C GLY A 106 -17.64 6.45 -7.47
N VAL A 107 -16.29 6.48 -7.37
CA VAL A 107 -15.47 5.27 -7.31
C VAL A 107 -15.74 4.53 -5.99
N ASP A 108 -15.92 3.21 -6.03
CA ASP A 108 -16.08 2.38 -4.83
C ASP A 108 -14.73 2.20 -4.12
N VAL A 109 -14.35 3.15 -3.27
CA VAL A 109 -13.10 3.09 -2.51
C VAL A 109 -13.29 2.31 -1.22
N ARG A 110 -12.51 1.23 -1.04
CA ARG A 110 -12.52 0.40 0.17
C ARG A 110 -11.13 0.26 0.74
N ILE A 111 -11.00 0.52 2.04
CA ILE A 111 -9.73 0.40 2.76
C ILE A 111 -9.91 -0.60 3.89
N VAL A 112 -8.97 -1.55 4.00
CA VAL A 112 -8.92 -2.55 5.08
C VAL A 112 -7.70 -2.30 5.95
N THR A 113 -7.93 -2.20 7.25
CA THR A 113 -6.90 -2.04 8.29
C THR A 113 -7.07 -3.13 9.37
N PRO A 114 -6.11 -3.32 10.28
CA PRO A 114 -6.26 -4.30 11.35
C PRO A 114 -7.31 -3.88 12.39
N PHE A 115 -8.16 -4.83 12.81
CA PHE A 115 -8.98 -4.70 14.03
C PHE A 115 -8.12 -4.85 15.28
N ILE A 116 -7.23 -5.87 15.30
CA ILE A 116 -6.30 -6.13 16.39
C ILE A 116 -4.96 -5.49 16.05
N PRO A 117 -4.54 -4.41 16.73
CA PRO A 117 -3.30 -3.71 16.40
C PRO A 117 -2.07 -4.43 16.97
N ASP A 118 -0.94 -4.27 16.32
CA ASP A 118 0.39 -4.54 16.90
C ASP A 118 0.85 -3.41 17.82
N LYS A 119 0.44 -2.16 17.53
CA LYS A 119 0.79 -0.93 18.27
C LYS A 119 -0.46 -0.08 18.52
N LYS A 120 -0.89 -0.01 19.77
CA LYS A 120 -2.12 0.71 20.16
C LYS A 120 -2.13 2.19 19.78
N LEU A 121 -1.00 2.89 19.91
CA LEU A 121 -0.90 4.32 19.55
C LEU A 121 -1.07 4.53 18.05
N ILE A 122 -0.47 3.66 17.22
CA ILE A 122 -0.59 3.73 15.77
C ILE A 122 -2.03 3.47 15.33
N GLN A 123 -2.74 2.56 15.99
CA GLN A 123 -4.16 2.34 15.72
C GLN A 123 -5.02 3.57 16.03
N ILE A 124 -4.72 4.30 17.10
CA ILE A 124 -5.44 5.54 17.44
C ILE A 124 -5.29 6.55 16.29
N VAL A 125 -4.09 6.73 15.78
CA VAL A 125 -3.83 7.64 14.64
C VAL A 125 -4.50 7.14 13.37
N THR A 126 -4.38 5.86 13.05
CA THR A 126 -5.05 5.22 11.89
C THR A 126 -6.56 5.44 11.94
N ARG A 127 -7.20 5.14 13.08
CA ARG A 127 -8.64 5.36 13.26
C ARG A 127 -9.03 6.84 13.23
N GLY A 128 -8.09 7.72 13.58
CA GLY A 128 -8.26 9.16 13.46
C GLY A 128 -8.49 9.68 12.05
N ALA A 129 -8.02 8.96 11.03
CA ALA A 129 -8.23 9.31 9.62
C ALA A 129 -9.60 8.85 9.07
N TYR A 130 -10.30 7.92 9.77
CA TYR A 130 -11.53 7.32 9.23
C TYR A 130 -12.67 8.32 8.98
N PRO A 131 -13.01 9.24 9.92
CA PRO A 131 -14.13 10.15 9.71
C PRO A 131 -14.00 10.95 8.40
N ASP A 132 -12.84 11.57 8.18
CA ASP A 132 -12.59 12.42 7.01
C ASP A 132 -12.75 11.64 5.69
N LEU A 133 -12.33 10.36 5.67
CA LEU A 133 -12.47 9.49 4.51
C LEU A 133 -13.91 8.99 4.34
N MET A 134 -14.56 8.56 5.44
CA MET A 134 -15.94 8.06 5.40
C MET A 134 -16.95 9.15 5.01
N GLU A 135 -16.72 10.40 5.42
CA GLU A 135 -17.54 11.55 4.99
C GLU A 135 -17.52 11.76 3.49
N ALA A 136 -16.42 11.42 2.82
CA ALA A 136 -16.31 11.44 1.37
C ALA A 136 -16.93 10.21 0.68
N GLY A 137 -17.36 9.19 1.44
CA GLY A 137 -17.96 7.96 0.91
C GLY A 137 -17.01 6.75 0.89
N VAL A 138 -15.79 6.86 1.38
CA VAL A 138 -14.86 5.74 1.51
C VAL A 138 -15.39 4.71 2.50
N LYS A 139 -15.36 3.43 2.12
CA LYS A 139 -15.78 2.32 2.98
C LYS A 139 -14.58 1.75 3.73
N ILE A 140 -14.58 1.90 5.04
CA ILE A 140 -13.50 1.39 5.91
C ILE A 140 -13.91 0.04 6.48
N TYR A 141 -12.99 -0.91 6.45
CA TYR A 141 -13.12 -2.24 7.02
C TYR A 141 -11.99 -2.50 8.02
N GLU A 142 -12.30 -3.18 9.11
CA GLU A 142 -11.30 -3.69 10.04
C GLU A 142 -11.26 -5.22 10.00
N TYR A 143 -10.10 -5.78 9.67
CA TYR A 143 -9.87 -7.22 9.56
C TYR A 143 -9.87 -7.86 10.94
N THR A 144 -10.83 -8.77 11.21
CA THR A 144 -11.06 -9.30 12.55
C THR A 144 -10.31 -10.59 12.89
N PRO A 145 -9.93 -11.49 11.93
CA PRO A 145 -9.32 -12.78 12.27
C PRO A 145 -7.89 -12.69 12.82
N GLY A 146 -7.27 -11.51 12.73
CA GLY A 146 -5.90 -11.32 13.20
C GLY A 146 -5.34 -9.97 12.76
N PHE A 147 -4.02 -9.89 12.60
CA PHE A 147 -3.35 -8.69 12.11
C PHE A 147 -3.17 -8.76 10.59
N ILE A 148 -3.84 -7.88 9.86
CA ILE A 148 -3.60 -7.76 8.42
C ILE A 148 -2.35 -6.92 8.19
N HIS A 149 -1.31 -7.56 7.61
CA HIS A 149 -0.05 -6.91 7.29
C HIS A 149 0.17 -6.79 5.78
N SER A 150 -0.77 -7.27 4.99
CA SER A 150 -0.80 -7.14 3.54
C SER A 150 -0.80 -5.68 3.10
N LYS A 151 -0.05 -5.34 2.04
CA LYS A 151 -0.04 -4.07 1.35
C LYS A 151 -0.35 -4.31 -0.11
N GLN A 152 -1.62 -4.16 -0.43
CA GLN A 152 -2.14 -4.35 -1.78
C GLN A 152 -3.00 -3.16 -2.17
N VAL A 153 -2.92 -2.80 -3.43
CA VAL A 153 -3.85 -1.89 -4.10
C VAL A 153 -4.35 -2.60 -5.35
N LEU A 154 -5.65 -2.59 -5.57
CA LEU A 154 -6.28 -3.10 -6.80
C LEU A 154 -7.29 -2.07 -7.29
N ALA A 155 -7.27 -1.74 -8.56
CA ALA A 155 -8.25 -0.86 -9.19
C ALA A 155 -8.77 -1.45 -10.51
N ASP A 156 -10.09 -1.38 -10.68
CA ASP A 156 -10.83 -1.60 -11.94
C ASP A 156 -10.55 -2.95 -12.64
N ASP A 157 -10.07 -3.97 -11.93
CA ASP A 157 -9.54 -5.23 -12.49
C ASP A 157 -8.43 -5.03 -13.55
N GLU A 158 -7.88 -3.81 -13.67
CA GLU A 158 -6.86 -3.47 -14.65
C GLU A 158 -5.46 -3.31 -14.06
N VAL A 159 -5.35 -2.82 -12.82
CA VAL A 159 -4.05 -2.51 -12.19
C VAL A 159 -4.01 -2.95 -10.74
N ALA A 160 -2.88 -3.52 -10.32
CA ALA A 160 -2.61 -3.80 -8.91
C ALA A 160 -1.16 -3.47 -8.54
N VAL A 161 -0.97 -3.22 -7.26
CA VAL A 161 0.35 -3.17 -6.60
C VAL A 161 0.35 -4.09 -5.41
N VAL A 162 1.37 -4.92 -5.31
CA VAL A 162 1.63 -5.77 -4.13
C VAL A 162 3.09 -5.59 -3.72
N GLY A 163 3.33 -5.32 -2.44
CA GLY A 163 4.70 -5.11 -1.97
C GLY A 163 4.80 -4.78 -0.49
N THR A 164 5.83 -4.00 -0.14
CA THR A 164 6.14 -3.66 1.25
C THR A 164 5.65 -2.28 1.66
N ILE A 165 5.17 -1.45 0.72
CA ILE A 165 4.84 -0.03 0.92
C ILE A 165 3.51 0.12 1.64
N ASN A 166 3.52 0.55 2.90
CA ASN A 166 2.31 0.90 3.65
C ASN A 166 1.74 2.25 3.20
N PHE A 167 0.47 2.48 3.53
CA PHE A 167 -0.16 3.81 3.48
C PHE A 167 0.19 4.61 4.75
N ASP A 168 1.49 4.75 5.03
CA ASP A 168 1.98 5.62 6.10
C ASP A 168 3.18 6.45 5.63
N TYR A 169 3.36 7.61 6.26
CA TYR A 169 4.39 8.58 5.89
C TYR A 169 5.80 7.98 5.92
N ARG A 170 6.10 7.11 6.90
CA ARG A 170 7.43 6.50 7.03
C ARG A 170 7.75 5.60 5.83
N SER A 171 6.78 4.79 5.41
CA SER A 171 6.91 3.89 4.26
C SER A 171 7.02 4.65 2.96
N LEU A 172 6.21 5.72 2.81
CA LEU A 172 6.16 6.49 1.58
C LEU A 172 7.38 7.41 1.38
N VAL A 173 8.06 7.83 2.47
CA VAL A 173 9.10 8.87 2.40
C VAL A 173 10.46 8.40 2.92
N HIS A 174 10.51 7.61 3.99
CA HIS A 174 11.74 7.34 4.74
C HIS A 174 12.30 5.93 4.60
N HIS A 175 11.45 4.95 4.33
CA HIS A 175 11.88 3.55 4.23
C HIS A 175 12.29 3.19 2.81
N TYR A 176 13.26 2.29 2.70
CA TYR A 176 13.54 1.59 1.45
C TYR A 176 12.50 0.47 1.32
N GLU A 177 11.62 0.63 0.38
CA GLU A 177 10.51 -0.25 0.10
C GLU A 177 10.58 -0.78 -1.33
N ASN A 178 9.90 -1.89 -1.60
CA ASN A 178 9.73 -2.39 -2.94
C ASN A 178 8.31 -2.91 -3.17
N ALA A 179 7.88 -2.87 -4.41
CA ALA A 179 6.60 -3.41 -4.81
C ALA A 179 6.64 -3.85 -6.28
N VAL A 180 5.63 -4.59 -6.68
CA VAL A 180 5.38 -4.96 -8.07
C VAL A 180 4.10 -4.29 -8.52
N TRP A 181 4.20 -3.46 -9.54
CA TRP A 181 3.07 -2.92 -10.27
C TRP A 181 2.70 -3.90 -11.39
N MET A 182 1.42 -4.26 -11.45
CA MET A 182 0.87 -5.20 -12.43
C MET A 182 -0.24 -4.53 -13.21
N TYR A 183 -0.26 -4.74 -14.52
CA TYR A 183 -1.27 -4.17 -15.40
C TYR A 183 -1.77 -5.20 -16.39
N ARG A 184 -3.10 -5.33 -16.49
CA ARG A 184 -3.80 -6.28 -17.38
C ARG A 184 -3.25 -7.72 -17.27
N SER A 185 -2.97 -8.12 -16.04
CA SER A 185 -2.46 -9.44 -15.70
C SER A 185 -3.61 -10.36 -15.30
N PRO A 186 -3.62 -11.65 -15.70
CA PRO A 186 -4.59 -12.62 -15.23
C PRO A 186 -4.56 -12.84 -13.71
N GLU A 187 -3.42 -12.52 -13.07
CA GLU A 187 -3.27 -12.62 -11.62
C GLU A 187 -4.13 -11.60 -10.84
N LEU A 188 -4.61 -10.54 -11.48
CA LEU A 188 -5.52 -9.56 -10.86
C LEU A 188 -6.80 -10.22 -10.36
N THR A 189 -7.30 -11.24 -11.07
CA THR A 189 -8.45 -12.03 -10.63
C THR A 189 -8.24 -12.71 -9.27
N LYS A 190 -7.02 -13.20 -9.01
CA LYS A 190 -6.68 -13.82 -7.72
C LYS A 190 -6.58 -12.77 -6.62
N ILE A 191 -6.02 -11.60 -6.92
CA ILE A 191 -5.96 -10.46 -5.99
C ILE A 191 -7.39 -9.99 -5.68
N ARG A 192 -8.26 -9.92 -6.67
CA ARG A 192 -9.68 -9.58 -6.48
C ARG A 192 -10.40 -10.58 -5.58
N ALA A 193 -10.15 -11.87 -5.79
CA ALA A 193 -10.71 -12.94 -4.94
C ALA A 193 -10.21 -12.82 -3.49
N ASP A 194 -8.90 -12.56 -3.28
CA ASP A 194 -8.32 -12.33 -1.94
C ASP A 194 -8.99 -11.13 -1.24
N PHE A 195 -9.23 -10.03 -1.93
CA PHE A 195 -10.01 -8.90 -1.40
C PHE A 195 -11.43 -9.30 -1.01
N GLY A 196 -12.09 -10.12 -1.83
CA GLY A 196 -13.43 -10.66 -1.52
C GLY A 196 -13.45 -11.47 -0.22
N GLU A 197 -12.47 -12.33 -0.02
CA GLU A 197 -12.31 -13.09 1.24
C GLU A 197 -12.02 -12.16 2.42
N ILE A 198 -11.11 -11.20 2.25
CA ILE A 198 -10.78 -10.21 3.30
C ILE A 198 -12.03 -9.44 3.72
N PHE A 199 -12.83 -8.92 2.79
CA PHE A 199 -14.05 -8.19 3.11
C PHE A 199 -15.07 -9.07 3.84
N SER A 200 -15.21 -10.34 3.46
CA SER A 200 -16.18 -11.26 4.06
C SER A 200 -15.94 -11.54 5.54
N VAL A 201 -14.69 -11.42 6.00
CA VAL A 201 -14.27 -11.66 7.39
C VAL A 201 -13.90 -10.37 8.14
N SER A 202 -14.10 -9.22 7.51
CA SER A 202 -13.83 -7.90 8.09
C SER A 202 -15.10 -7.22 8.57
N GLN A 203 -14.99 -6.42 9.61
CA GLN A 203 -16.08 -5.59 10.09
C GLN A 203 -16.07 -4.24 9.37
N GLN A 204 -17.15 -3.93 8.66
CA GLN A 204 -17.30 -2.58 8.09
C GLN A 204 -17.58 -1.56 9.19
N ILE A 205 -16.80 -0.50 9.21
CA ILE A 205 -16.98 0.64 10.12
C ILE A 205 -18.03 1.57 9.52
N LYS A 206 -18.98 2.01 10.34
CA LYS A 206 -20.04 2.93 9.92
C LYS A 206 -19.89 4.28 10.62
N LEU A 207 -19.99 5.35 9.84
CA LEU A 207 -19.80 6.73 10.32
C LEU A 207 -20.78 7.09 11.46
N ASP A 208 -22.03 6.64 11.38
CA ASP A 208 -23.07 6.92 12.37
C ASP A 208 -22.81 6.33 13.77
N THR A 209 -22.11 5.19 13.82
CA THR A 209 -21.78 4.47 15.05
C THR A 209 -20.33 4.66 15.50
N PHE A 210 -19.46 5.12 14.60
CA PHE A 210 -18.06 5.32 14.92
C PHE A 210 -17.85 6.55 15.80
N ARG A 211 -17.10 6.38 16.89
CA ARG A 211 -16.80 7.47 17.82
C ARG A 211 -15.32 7.48 18.16
N ILE A 212 -14.72 8.64 18.03
CA ILE A 212 -13.38 8.92 18.53
C ILE A 212 -13.56 9.69 19.85
N THR A 213 -12.90 9.24 20.90
CA THR A 213 -12.91 9.97 22.18
C THR A 213 -12.03 11.22 22.08
N TRP A 214 -12.32 12.24 22.89
CA TRP A 214 -11.59 13.50 22.86
C TRP A 214 -10.07 13.32 23.05
N TYR A 215 -9.64 12.37 23.90
CA TYR A 215 -8.23 12.11 24.11
C TYR A 215 -7.57 11.40 22.92
N GLN A 216 -8.29 10.56 22.18
CA GLN A 216 -7.80 9.96 20.95
C GLN A 216 -7.61 11.03 19.86
N HIS A 217 -8.53 11.99 19.79
CA HIS A 217 -8.39 13.15 18.92
C HIS A 217 -7.14 13.97 19.29
N LEU A 218 -6.95 14.26 20.56
CA LEU A 218 -5.76 14.98 21.03
C LEU A 218 -4.46 14.21 20.73
N ILE A 219 -4.44 12.89 20.93
CA ILE A 219 -3.29 12.05 20.58
C ILE A 219 -3.01 12.12 19.07
N LYS A 220 -4.04 12.04 18.21
CA LYS A 220 -3.91 12.19 16.76
C LYS A 220 -3.22 13.50 16.41
N GLU A 221 -3.73 14.62 16.90
CA GLU A 221 -3.20 15.97 16.63
C GLU A 221 -1.73 16.10 17.10
N ILE A 222 -1.42 15.63 18.30
CA ILE A 222 -0.04 15.64 18.82
C ILE A 222 0.86 14.77 17.95
N MET A 223 0.44 13.56 17.61
CA MET A 223 1.24 12.66 16.77
C MET A 223 1.46 13.21 15.37
N GLN A 224 0.50 13.93 14.80
CA GLN A 224 0.65 14.61 13.51
C GLN A 224 1.67 15.75 13.54
N LEU A 225 1.86 16.43 14.69
CA LEU A 225 2.92 17.43 14.87
C LEU A 225 4.33 16.81 14.85
N PHE A 226 4.47 15.57 15.29
CA PHE A 226 5.76 14.85 15.35
C PHE A 226 5.98 13.92 14.15
N ALA A 227 4.95 13.54 13.43
CA ALA A 227 5.10 12.93 12.13
C ALA A 227 5.40 14.08 11.14
N PRO A 228 6.58 14.12 10.52
CA PRO A 228 6.82 15.11 9.49
C PRO A 228 5.80 14.87 8.38
N MET A 229 4.89 15.82 8.29
CA MET A 229 3.88 15.86 7.22
C MET A 229 4.52 16.32 5.92
#